data_c9cb1a13ff7be1520ce4c8ebcdb65619
#
_entry.id   c9cb1a13ff7be1520ce4c8ebcdb65619
#
_cell.length_a   1.000
_cell.length_b   1.000
_cell.length_c   1.000
_cell.angle_alpha   90.00
_cell.angle_beta   90.00
_cell.angle_gamma   90.00
#
_symmetry.space_group_name_H-M   'P 1'
#
loop_
_entity.id
_entity.type
_entity.pdbx_description
1 polymer ?
#
loop_
_entity_poly.entity_id
_entity_poly.type
_entity_poly.pdbx_seq_one_letter_code
_entity_poly.pdbx_strand_id
1 'polypeptide(L)'
;MRSSLLLLLTVGLSATLSVQAAEKPVKVFILAGQSNMEGKARNKLLEYQAQDAKTRDLFAHLRKDDQWIQRDDVFIKFLDRKGPLTIGYGSPDCTGVELEFGTMMGNHFEDPVILVKAAWGGHSLFKNFRSPSAGFPDDMMQKELKDAQARVAKENEKNQKNDPLPTLDDLKKEYGSSYRNMLAEVKDVMENYATLFPQLKGTTPELAGFVWFQGFNDIFGAEQEYASNMRHFINDVRKDLNAPKLPFVIGALGQNGSKPAEGGMLVVREAQLSMNEVPEFKGNLKAFRADLLVDKAAEEMFPNWQKEPEWEHTGSDRPYHYFGSAIWFTRIGHAMGESMLELLKVGK
;
A
#
# COMPACT_ATOMS: atom_id res chain seq x y z
N MET A 1 -12.72 33.07 85.64
CA MET A 1 -12.48 33.38 84.22
C MET A 1 -11.85 32.14 83.62
N ARG A 2 -12.60 31.39 82.84
CA ARG A 2 -12.11 30.21 82.17
C ARG A 2 -12.06 30.52 80.66
N SER A 3 -10.87 30.60 80.09
CA SER A 3 -10.64 30.79 78.65
C SER A 3 -10.70 29.44 77.95
N SER A 4 -11.67 29.24 77.04
CA SER A 4 -11.78 28.09 76.20
C SER A 4 -10.98 28.33 74.92
N LEU A 5 -9.98 27.52 74.65
CA LEU A 5 -9.16 27.49 73.42
C LEU A 5 -9.85 26.63 72.35
N LEU A 6 -10.29 27.27 71.29
CA LEU A 6 -10.94 26.56 70.15
C LEU A 6 -9.83 26.15 69.15
N LEU A 7 -9.64 24.81 69.00
CA LEU A 7 -8.67 24.26 68.06
C LEU A 7 -9.37 24.06 66.70
N LEU A 8 -9.04 24.84 65.69
CA LEU A 8 -9.50 24.65 64.30
C LEU A 8 -8.63 23.57 63.63
N LEU A 9 -9.24 22.41 63.36
CA LEU A 9 -8.66 21.37 62.50
C LEU A 9 -8.92 21.76 61.03
N THR A 10 -7.89 22.20 60.30
CA THR A 10 -7.94 22.33 58.84
C THR A 10 -7.64 20.99 58.21
N VAL A 11 -8.67 20.33 57.68
CA VAL A 11 -8.52 19.13 56.81
C VAL A 11 -8.05 19.60 55.44
N GLY A 12 -6.77 19.39 55.15
CA GLY A 12 -6.21 19.63 53.79
C GLY A 12 -6.63 18.49 52.85
N LEU A 13 -7.51 18.80 51.93
CA LEU A 13 -7.90 17.88 50.84
C LEU A 13 -6.75 17.86 49.79
N SER A 14 -5.84 16.90 49.88
CA SER A 14 -4.82 16.63 48.87
C SER A 14 -5.49 15.97 47.66
N ALA A 15 -5.80 16.81 46.66
CA ALA A 15 -6.19 16.29 45.33
C ALA A 15 -4.95 15.66 44.66
N THR A 16 -4.85 14.34 44.67
CA THR A 16 -3.88 13.61 43.85
C THR A 16 -4.31 13.74 42.39
N LEU A 17 -3.70 14.66 41.64
CA LEU A 17 -3.75 14.67 40.19
C LEU A 17 -3.06 13.38 39.72
N SER A 18 -3.87 12.37 39.33
CA SER A 18 -3.35 11.24 38.58
C SER A 18 -2.89 11.77 37.21
N VAL A 19 -1.60 11.92 37.03
CA VAL A 19 -1.02 12.10 35.70
C VAL A 19 -1.26 10.78 34.96
N GLN A 20 -2.29 10.76 34.12
CA GLN A 20 -2.52 9.65 33.22
C GLN A 20 -1.32 9.63 32.26
N ALA A 21 -0.51 8.57 32.32
CA ALA A 21 0.60 8.41 31.38
C ALA A 21 0.03 8.50 29.98
N ALA A 22 0.65 9.36 29.14
CA ALA A 22 0.23 9.47 27.75
C ALA A 22 0.29 8.08 27.11
N GLU A 23 -0.82 7.67 26.51
CA GLU A 23 -0.87 6.38 25.80
C GLU A 23 0.19 6.42 24.68
N LYS A 24 1.01 5.35 24.59
CA LYS A 24 2.01 5.25 23.53
C LYS A 24 1.31 5.21 22.17
N PRO A 25 1.78 5.94 21.16
CA PRO A 25 1.20 5.86 19.82
C PRO A 25 1.50 4.49 19.18
N VAL A 26 0.66 4.08 18.24
CA VAL A 26 0.99 3.05 17.26
C VAL A 26 0.94 3.70 15.88
N LYS A 27 2.03 3.57 15.11
CA LYS A 27 2.19 4.22 13.81
C LYS A 27 1.48 3.41 12.72
N VAL A 28 0.54 4.01 12.03
CA VAL A 28 -0.28 3.34 11.00
C VAL A 28 0.16 3.81 9.62
N PHE A 29 0.61 2.87 8.78
CA PHE A 29 0.96 3.11 7.37
C PHE A 29 -0.03 2.42 6.45
N ILE A 30 -0.48 3.13 5.41
CA ILE A 30 -1.41 2.62 4.40
C ILE A 30 -0.60 2.23 3.17
N LEU A 31 -0.76 0.99 2.70
CA LEU A 31 -0.15 0.47 1.49
C LEU A 31 -1.26 0.17 0.47
N ALA A 32 -1.44 1.03 -0.54
CA ALA A 32 -2.54 0.89 -1.49
C ALA A 32 -2.06 0.77 -2.93
N GLY A 33 -2.82 0.02 -3.75
CA GLY A 33 -2.50 -0.16 -5.15
C GLY A 33 -3.16 -1.38 -5.79
N GLN A 34 -2.49 -1.92 -6.81
CA GLN A 34 -2.97 -3.09 -7.55
C GLN A 34 -2.10 -4.34 -7.30
N SER A 35 -2.09 -5.29 -8.22
CA SER A 35 -1.40 -6.59 -8.08
C SER A 35 0.07 -6.49 -7.63
N ASN A 36 0.79 -5.46 -8.01
CA ASN A 36 2.17 -5.25 -7.55
C ASN A 36 2.23 -4.79 -6.08
N MET A 37 1.23 -4.05 -5.59
CA MET A 37 1.08 -3.79 -4.16
C MET A 37 0.57 -5.02 -3.41
N GLU A 38 -0.28 -5.87 -4.03
CA GLU A 38 -0.58 -7.18 -3.42
C GLU A 38 0.70 -7.98 -3.13
N GLY A 39 1.67 -7.94 -4.06
CA GLY A 39 2.90 -8.73 -3.99
C GLY A 39 2.80 -10.05 -4.75
N LYS A 40 3.78 -10.29 -5.62
CA LYS A 40 3.81 -11.42 -6.56
C LYS A 40 5.12 -12.23 -6.50
N ALA A 41 6.00 -11.95 -5.56
CA ALA A 41 7.18 -12.78 -5.33
C ALA A 41 6.78 -14.05 -4.55
N ARG A 42 6.90 -15.21 -5.18
CA ARG A 42 6.54 -16.49 -4.54
C ARG A 42 7.41 -16.76 -3.32
N ASN A 43 6.79 -17.21 -2.24
CA ASN A 43 7.50 -17.53 -1.00
C ASN A 43 8.58 -18.61 -1.21
N LYS A 44 8.32 -19.60 -2.08
CA LYS A 44 9.33 -20.61 -2.46
C LYS A 44 10.59 -19.97 -3.07
N LEU A 45 10.43 -18.91 -3.88
CA LEU A 45 11.55 -18.18 -4.47
C LEU A 45 12.31 -17.37 -3.41
N LEU A 46 11.59 -16.71 -2.49
CA LEU A 46 12.22 -16.02 -1.35
C LEU A 46 13.07 -17.00 -0.52
N GLU A 47 12.52 -18.18 -0.20
CA GLU A 47 13.24 -19.20 0.57
C GLU A 47 14.53 -19.64 -0.11
N TYR A 48 14.48 -19.88 -1.43
CA TYR A 48 15.66 -20.23 -2.19
C TYR A 48 16.70 -19.10 -2.17
N GLN A 49 16.30 -17.89 -2.55
CA GLN A 49 17.21 -16.75 -2.66
C GLN A 49 17.77 -16.29 -1.31
N ALA A 50 17.07 -16.52 -0.22
CA ALA A 50 17.55 -16.23 1.12
C ALA A 50 18.63 -17.22 1.62
N GLN A 51 18.83 -18.34 0.90
CA GLN A 51 19.85 -19.35 1.21
C GLN A 51 20.99 -19.35 0.18
N ASP A 52 20.74 -18.89 -1.05
CA ASP A 52 21.73 -18.84 -2.12
C ASP A 52 22.88 -17.86 -1.80
N ALA A 53 24.11 -18.31 -1.96
CA ALA A 53 25.29 -17.53 -1.62
C ALA A 53 25.41 -16.19 -2.37
N LYS A 54 24.74 -16.04 -3.53
CA LYS A 54 24.78 -14.80 -4.34
C LYS A 54 23.76 -13.76 -3.90
N THR A 55 22.67 -14.20 -3.23
CA THR A 55 21.50 -13.33 -2.96
C THR A 55 21.13 -13.23 -1.49
N ARG A 56 21.54 -14.18 -0.65
CA ARG A 56 21.19 -14.28 0.77
C ARG A 56 21.44 -13.00 1.58
N ASP A 57 22.47 -12.25 1.25
CA ASP A 57 22.84 -11.04 2.00
C ASP A 57 21.75 -9.95 1.89
N LEU A 58 21.00 -9.94 0.79
CA LEU A 58 19.86 -9.04 0.62
C LEU A 58 18.74 -9.32 1.63
N PHE A 59 18.58 -10.57 2.05
CA PHE A 59 17.50 -11.02 2.93
C PHE A 59 17.96 -11.29 4.37
N ALA A 60 19.26 -11.14 4.67
CA ALA A 60 19.84 -11.54 5.96
C ALA A 60 19.16 -10.83 7.15
N HIS A 61 18.80 -9.55 7.01
CA HIS A 61 18.15 -8.76 8.05
C HIS A 61 16.66 -9.14 8.28
N LEU A 62 16.07 -9.91 7.38
CA LEU A 62 14.70 -10.43 7.46
C LEU A 62 14.64 -11.83 8.10
N ARG A 63 15.80 -12.39 8.45
CA ARG A 63 15.93 -13.75 8.96
C ARG A 63 16.70 -13.80 10.28
N LYS A 64 16.36 -14.79 11.09
CA LYS A 64 17.06 -15.15 12.31
C LYS A 64 17.06 -16.66 12.46
N ASP A 65 18.23 -17.26 12.73
CA ASP A 65 18.38 -18.71 12.92
C ASP A 65 17.76 -19.51 11.74
N ASP A 66 18.04 -19.07 10.51
CA ASP A 66 17.50 -19.61 9.24
C ASP A 66 15.97 -19.58 9.09
N GLN A 67 15.26 -18.85 9.95
CA GLN A 67 13.82 -18.64 9.86
C GLN A 67 13.49 -17.20 9.51
N TRP A 68 12.36 -16.99 8.83
CA TRP A 68 11.81 -15.64 8.62
C TRP A 68 11.35 -15.04 9.94
N ILE A 69 11.77 -13.81 10.20
CA ILE A 69 11.36 -13.09 11.40
C ILE A 69 9.85 -12.87 11.36
N GLN A 70 9.17 -13.24 12.44
CA GLN A 70 7.85 -12.71 12.77
C GLN A 70 8.05 -11.52 13.69
N ARG A 71 7.71 -10.31 13.22
CA ARG A 71 7.88 -9.09 14.01
C ARG A 71 6.86 -9.08 15.16
N ASP A 72 7.31 -8.75 16.35
CA ASP A 72 6.45 -8.55 17.54
C ASP A 72 6.06 -7.08 17.76
N ASP A 73 6.65 -6.18 16.98
CA ASP A 73 6.47 -4.74 16.97
C ASP A 73 5.83 -4.20 15.67
N VAL A 74 5.72 -5.00 14.60
CA VAL A 74 5.09 -4.64 13.34
C VAL A 74 3.98 -5.61 12.99
N PHE A 75 2.79 -5.08 12.78
CA PHE A 75 1.58 -5.83 12.44
C PHE A 75 1.06 -5.44 11.07
N ILE A 76 0.37 -6.36 10.41
CA ILE A 76 -0.23 -6.11 9.10
C ILE A 76 -1.67 -6.62 9.06
N LYS A 77 -2.56 -5.81 8.44
CA LYS A 77 -3.87 -6.26 7.97
C LYS A 77 -3.91 -6.12 6.45
N PHE A 78 -4.18 -7.23 5.77
CA PHE A 78 -4.41 -7.28 4.34
C PHE A 78 -5.74 -7.98 4.08
N LEU A 79 -6.77 -7.18 3.86
CA LEU A 79 -8.16 -7.64 3.73
C LEU A 79 -8.56 -8.48 4.97
N ASP A 80 -8.89 -9.75 4.78
CA ASP A 80 -9.29 -10.70 5.83
C ASP A 80 -8.11 -11.30 6.62
N ARG A 81 -6.87 -11.14 6.13
CA ARG A 81 -5.65 -11.65 6.78
C ARG A 81 -5.01 -10.59 7.67
N LYS A 82 -4.58 -11.01 8.85
CA LYS A 82 -3.91 -10.13 9.82
C LYS A 82 -2.97 -10.90 10.72
N GLY A 83 -1.95 -10.23 11.25
CA GLY A 83 -1.00 -10.79 12.20
C GLY A 83 0.30 -10.02 12.30
N PRO A 84 1.32 -10.59 12.96
CA PRO A 84 2.69 -10.09 12.93
C PRO A 84 3.21 -10.04 11.49
N LEU A 85 4.01 -9.03 11.16
CA LEU A 85 4.62 -8.94 9.84
C LEU A 85 5.64 -10.06 9.66
N THR A 86 5.48 -10.80 8.58
CA THR A 86 6.40 -11.84 8.08
C THR A 86 6.13 -12.07 6.60
N ILE A 87 6.70 -13.09 5.97
CA ILE A 87 6.39 -13.49 4.59
C ILE A 87 4.92 -13.93 4.46
N GLY A 88 4.39 -13.90 3.22
CA GLY A 88 3.08 -14.48 2.89
C GLY A 88 1.91 -13.51 2.91
N TYR A 89 2.14 -12.21 3.09
CA TYR A 89 1.08 -11.18 2.98
C TYR A 89 0.92 -10.64 1.55
N GLY A 90 1.37 -11.37 0.54
CA GLY A 90 1.11 -11.12 -0.88
C GLY A 90 -0.16 -11.78 -1.40
N SER A 91 -0.24 -12.00 -2.71
CA SER A 91 -1.17 -12.96 -3.33
C SER A 91 -0.95 -14.36 -2.75
N PRO A 92 -1.82 -15.34 -2.99
CA PRO A 92 -1.63 -16.69 -2.44
C PRO A 92 -0.20 -17.19 -2.66
N ASP A 93 0.45 -17.62 -1.56
CA ASP A 93 1.84 -18.07 -1.51
C ASP A 93 2.89 -17.06 -1.98
N CYS A 94 2.58 -15.76 -1.90
CA CYS A 94 3.48 -14.68 -2.30
C CYS A 94 3.72 -13.69 -1.17
N THR A 95 4.80 -12.92 -1.34
CA THR A 95 5.17 -11.75 -0.55
C THR A 95 5.36 -10.56 -1.49
N GLY A 96 5.19 -9.35 -1.00
CA GLY A 96 5.38 -8.11 -1.75
C GLY A 96 6.30 -7.12 -1.02
N VAL A 97 6.13 -5.85 -1.36
CA VAL A 97 6.92 -4.74 -0.82
C VAL A 97 6.71 -4.50 0.69
N GLU A 98 5.61 -5.00 1.25
CA GLU A 98 5.22 -4.82 2.65
C GLU A 98 6.26 -5.37 3.62
N LEU A 99 6.93 -6.48 3.26
CA LEU A 99 7.89 -7.13 4.16
C LEU A 99 9.08 -6.22 4.46
N GLU A 100 9.72 -5.71 3.42
CA GLU A 100 10.88 -4.83 3.57
C GLU A 100 10.47 -3.45 4.11
N PHE A 101 9.42 -2.84 3.53
CA PHE A 101 8.91 -1.56 4.01
C PHE A 101 8.57 -1.60 5.50
N GLY A 102 7.80 -2.58 5.93
CA GLY A 102 7.37 -2.71 7.32
C GLY A 102 8.54 -2.98 8.27
N THR A 103 9.52 -3.79 7.84
CA THR A 103 10.74 -4.04 8.60
C THR A 103 11.52 -2.75 8.83
N MET A 104 11.66 -1.90 7.79
CA MET A 104 12.33 -0.60 7.92
C MET A 104 11.57 0.34 8.87
N MET A 105 10.23 0.38 8.79
CA MET A 105 9.42 1.21 9.70
C MET A 105 9.56 0.73 11.15
N GLY A 106 9.45 -0.57 11.42
CA GLY A 106 9.65 -1.12 12.78
C GLY A 106 11.05 -0.88 13.32
N ASN A 107 12.08 -0.92 12.47
CA ASN A 107 13.46 -0.61 12.90
C ASN A 107 13.68 0.89 13.19
N HIS A 108 12.83 1.76 12.63
CA HIS A 108 12.94 3.21 12.83
C HIS A 108 12.18 3.72 14.05
N PHE A 109 11.00 3.17 14.32
CA PHE A 109 10.17 3.62 15.43
C PHE A 109 10.40 2.74 16.66
N GLU A 110 10.43 3.37 17.84
CA GLU A 110 10.33 2.64 19.12
C GLU A 110 8.88 2.23 19.42
N ASP A 111 7.93 2.90 18.77
CA ASP A 111 6.51 2.63 18.87
C ASP A 111 6.12 1.48 17.91
N PRO A 112 5.11 0.66 18.25
CA PRO A 112 4.61 -0.37 17.35
C PRO A 112 4.10 0.22 16.01
N VAL A 113 4.15 -0.58 14.97
CA VAL A 113 3.72 -0.22 13.61
C VAL A 113 2.58 -1.13 13.16
N ILE A 114 1.57 -0.55 12.50
CA ILE A 114 0.53 -1.28 11.77
C ILE A 114 0.62 -0.92 10.29
N LEU A 115 0.64 -1.92 9.43
CA LEU A 115 0.46 -1.79 7.99
C LEU A 115 -0.99 -2.14 7.62
N VAL A 116 -1.70 -1.17 7.02
CA VAL A 116 -3.02 -1.41 6.42
C VAL A 116 -2.81 -1.57 4.92
N LYS A 117 -2.89 -2.80 4.43
CA LYS A 117 -2.67 -3.09 3.02
C LYS A 117 -4.00 -3.24 2.30
N ALA A 118 -4.26 -2.35 1.33
CA ALA A 118 -5.50 -2.26 0.55
C ALA A 118 -5.16 -2.31 -0.95
N ALA A 119 -5.11 -3.51 -1.50
CA ALA A 119 -4.67 -3.73 -2.88
C ALA A 119 -5.54 -4.78 -3.57
N TRP A 120 -5.85 -4.51 -4.86
CA TRP A 120 -6.66 -5.41 -5.69
C TRP A 120 -6.08 -5.51 -7.10
N GLY A 121 -5.83 -6.72 -7.55
CA GLY A 121 -5.28 -7.00 -8.88
C GLY A 121 -6.17 -6.48 -10.00
N GLY A 122 -5.55 -5.88 -11.02
CA GLY A 122 -6.26 -5.36 -12.19
C GLY A 122 -6.99 -4.03 -12.01
N HIS A 123 -6.92 -3.40 -10.83
CA HIS A 123 -7.64 -2.16 -10.55
C HIS A 123 -6.86 -0.93 -11.00
N SER A 124 -7.57 0.01 -11.67
CA SER A 124 -7.03 1.26 -12.20
C SER A 124 -7.31 2.45 -11.28
N LEU A 125 -6.50 3.50 -11.39
CA LEU A 125 -6.79 4.79 -10.78
C LEU A 125 -7.96 5.47 -11.49
N PHE A 126 -8.04 5.31 -12.81
CA PHE A 126 -9.11 5.85 -13.64
C PHE A 126 -10.50 5.42 -13.19
N LYS A 127 -10.70 4.13 -12.85
CA LYS A 127 -12.01 3.57 -12.52
C LYS A 127 -12.11 3.20 -11.03
N ASN A 128 -11.37 2.20 -10.59
CA ASN A 128 -11.61 1.58 -9.28
C ASN A 128 -11.14 2.44 -8.11
N PHE A 129 -9.99 3.11 -8.25
CA PHE A 129 -9.48 4.04 -7.24
C PHE A 129 -9.86 5.51 -7.52
N ARG A 130 -10.76 5.76 -8.49
CA ARG A 130 -11.20 7.13 -8.79
C ARG A 130 -11.77 7.78 -7.55
N SER A 131 -11.16 8.88 -7.12
CA SER A 131 -11.57 9.60 -5.92
C SER A 131 -12.71 10.57 -6.22
N PRO A 132 -13.50 10.99 -5.22
CA PRO A 132 -14.73 11.77 -5.42
C PRO A 132 -14.53 13.06 -6.21
N SER A 133 -13.47 13.83 -5.95
CA SER A 133 -13.22 15.11 -6.61
C SER A 133 -12.80 14.98 -8.07
N ALA A 134 -12.38 13.78 -8.52
CA ALA A 134 -12.12 13.52 -9.94
C ALA A 134 -13.39 13.45 -10.80
N GLY A 135 -14.58 13.38 -10.18
CA GLY A 135 -15.86 13.30 -10.86
C GLY A 135 -16.03 12.03 -11.71
N PHE A 136 -17.03 12.00 -12.55
CA PHE A 136 -17.27 10.90 -13.49
C PHE A 136 -16.88 11.29 -14.91
N PRO A 137 -16.23 10.40 -15.67
CA PRO A 137 -15.91 10.62 -17.08
C PRO A 137 -17.15 10.26 -17.94
N ASP A 138 -18.14 11.14 -18.03
CA ASP A 138 -19.46 10.84 -18.57
C ASP A 138 -19.44 10.21 -19.97
N ASP A 139 -18.66 10.74 -20.91
CA ASP A 139 -18.57 10.21 -22.29
C ASP A 139 -18.02 8.77 -22.31
N MET A 140 -16.99 8.50 -21.50
CA MET A 140 -16.41 7.17 -21.42
C MET A 140 -17.35 6.20 -20.71
N MET A 141 -18.06 6.65 -19.69
CA MET A 141 -19.07 5.83 -19.00
C MET A 141 -20.23 5.45 -19.91
N GLN A 142 -20.71 6.35 -20.77
CA GLN A 142 -21.77 6.04 -21.75
C GLN A 142 -21.29 4.97 -22.75
N LYS A 143 -20.07 5.09 -23.23
CA LYS A 143 -19.49 4.06 -24.10
C LYS A 143 -19.34 2.73 -23.37
N GLU A 144 -18.80 2.74 -22.15
CA GLU A 144 -18.64 1.53 -21.32
C GLU A 144 -19.99 0.87 -21.04
N LEU A 145 -21.03 1.64 -20.74
CA LEU A 145 -22.38 1.13 -20.52
C LEU A 145 -22.89 0.38 -21.74
N LYS A 146 -22.76 0.99 -22.93
CA LYS A 146 -23.19 0.38 -24.19
C LYS A 146 -22.44 -0.94 -24.46
N ASP A 147 -21.13 -0.96 -24.23
CA ASP A 147 -20.31 -2.16 -24.42
C ASP A 147 -20.67 -3.27 -23.40
N ALA A 148 -20.92 -2.89 -22.14
CA ALA A 148 -21.34 -3.82 -21.10
C ALA A 148 -22.73 -4.42 -21.38
N GLN A 149 -23.69 -3.60 -21.80
CA GLN A 149 -25.01 -4.07 -22.20
C GLN A 149 -24.95 -5.04 -23.40
N ALA A 150 -24.16 -4.70 -24.42
CA ALA A 150 -23.97 -5.57 -25.57
C ALA A 150 -23.35 -6.93 -25.19
N ARG A 151 -22.41 -6.94 -24.25
CA ARG A 151 -21.78 -8.16 -23.74
C ARG A 151 -22.77 -9.05 -23.00
N VAL A 152 -23.54 -8.48 -22.06
CA VAL A 152 -24.54 -9.24 -21.29
C VAL A 152 -25.65 -9.77 -22.23
N ALA A 153 -26.13 -8.97 -23.20
CA ALA A 153 -27.10 -9.40 -24.18
C ALA A 153 -26.60 -10.62 -24.99
N LYS A 154 -25.35 -10.57 -25.45
CA LYS A 154 -24.71 -11.67 -26.18
C LYS A 154 -24.55 -12.94 -25.31
N GLU A 155 -24.19 -12.78 -24.04
CA GLU A 155 -24.08 -13.90 -23.08
C GLU A 155 -25.47 -14.51 -22.80
N ASN A 156 -26.49 -13.70 -22.66
CA ASN A 156 -27.86 -14.16 -22.49
C ASN A 156 -28.33 -15.00 -23.69
N GLU A 157 -28.10 -14.50 -24.90
CA GLU A 157 -28.44 -15.23 -26.13
C GLU A 157 -27.70 -16.58 -26.19
N LYS A 158 -26.38 -16.56 -25.98
CA LYS A 158 -25.53 -17.77 -26.04
C LYS A 158 -25.93 -18.83 -25.02
N ASN A 159 -26.24 -18.42 -23.79
CA ASN A 159 -26.45 -19.31 -22.65
C ASN A 159 -27.93 -19.49 -22.30
N GLN A 160 -28.86 -18.96 -23.12
CA GLN A 160 -30.32 -18.97 -22.87
C GLN A 160 -30.69 -18.44 -21.48
N LYS A 161 -30.00 -17.35 -21.06
CA LYS A 161 -30.23 -16.65 -19.81
C LYS A 161 -31.00 -15.37 -20.03
N ASN A 162 -31.50 -14.77 -18.96
CA ASN A 162 -32.18 -13.48 -18.96
C ASN A 162 -31.62 -12.58 -17.83
N ASP A 163 -30.29 -12.49 -17.75
CA ASP A 163 -29.62 -11.64 -16.79
C ASP A 163 -29.95 -10.16 -17.14
N PRO A 164 -30.23 -9.29 -16.14
CA PRO A 164 -30.56 -7.90 -16.40
C PRO A 164 -29.37 -7.16 -17.03
N LEU A 165 -29.67 -6.26 -17.98
CA LEU A 165 -28.65 -5.39 -18.56
C LEU A 165 -28.17 -4.38 -17.51
N PRO A 166 -26.86 -4.10 -17.44
CA PRO A 166 -26.31 -3.14 -16.50
C PRO A 166 -26.87 -1.72 -16.76
N THR A 167 -27.04 -0.97 -15.70
CA THR A 167 -27.48 0.43 -15.72
C THR A 167 -26.31 1.38 -15.52
N LEU A 168 -26.52 2.67 -15.77
CA LEU A 168 -25.52 3.69 -15.47
C LEU A 168 -25.19 3.74 -13.97
N ASP A 169 -26.17 3.51 -13.10
CA ASP A 169 -25.97 3.49 -11.66
C ASP A 169 -25.13 2.28 -11.20
N ASP A 170 -25.22 1.14 -11.89
CA ASP A 170 -24.35 0.00 -11.62
C ASP A 170 -22.91 0.31 -11.99
N LEU A 171 -22.66 0.95 -13.15
CA LEU A 171 -21.32 1.43 -13.47
C LEU A 171 -20.80 2.44 -12.44
N LYS A 172 -21.59 3.43 -12.05
CA LYS A 172 -21.19 4.42 -11.03
C LYS A 172 -20.76 3.79 -9.71
N LYS A 173 -21.36 2.66 -9.31
CA LYS A 173 -20.94 1.91 -8.11
C LYS A 173 -19.54 1.32 -8.24
N GLU A 174 -19.12 0.92 -9.46
CA GLU A 174 -17.79 0.39 -9.71
C GLU A 174 -16.72 1.49 -9.67
N TYR A 175 -17.04 2.69 -10.15
CA TYR A 175 -16.13 3.84 -10.07
C TYR A 175 -15.91 4.23 -8.61
N GLY A 176 -14.63 4.31 -8.21
CA GLY A 176 -14.23 4.59 -6.84
C GLY A 176 -14.48 3.44 -5.85
N SER A 177 -14.82 2.23 -6.31
CA SER A 177 -15.08 1.09 -5.41
C SER A 177 -13.87 0.76 -4.54
N SER A 178 -12.66 0.69 -5.11
CA SER A 178 -11.44 0.43 -4.34
C SER A 178 -11.03 1.62 -3.48
N TYR A 179 -11.30 2.85 -3.91
CA TYR A 179 -11.11 4.01 -3.06
C TYR A 179 -11.95 3.91 -1.78
N ARG A 180 -13.24 3.62 -1.91
CA ARG A 180 -14.13 3.44 -0.75
C ARG A 180 -13.74 2.25 0.12
N ASN A 181 -13.40 1.12 -0.48
CA ASN A 181 -12.96 -0.07 0.25
C ASN A 181 -11.65 0.18 1.00
N MET A 182 -10.68 0.87 0.39
CA MET A 182 -9.43 1.27 1.05
C MET A 182 -9.70 2.14 2.29
N LEU A 183 -10.57 3.15 2.17
CA LEU A 183 -10.95 3.96 3.32
C LEU A 183 -11.66 3.15 4.41
N ALA A 184 -12.49 2.17 4.03
CA ALA A 184 -13.15 1.28 4.98
C ALA A 184 -12.14 0.39 5.72
N GLU A 185 -11.12 -0.16 5.03
CA GLU A 185 -10.03 -0.93 5.65
C GLU A 185 -9.23 -0.08 6.64
N VAL A 186 -8.91 1.17 6.25
CA VAL A 186 -8.20 2.09 7.15
C VAL A 186 -9.05 2.43 8.37
N LYS A 187 -10.33 2.75 8.17
CA LYS A 187 -11.26 3.05 9.25
C LYS A 187 -11.41 1.88 10.22
N ASP A 188 -11.58 0.66 9.70
CA ASP A 188 -11.67 -0.54 10.53
C ASP A 188 -10.43 -0.70 11.43
N VAL A 189 -9.23 -0.51 10.89
CA VAL A 189 -8.01 -0.57 11.70
C VAL A 189 -7.96 0.55 12.72
N MET A 190 -8.23 1.80 12.32
CA MET A 190 -8.16 2.95 13.25
C MET A 190 -9.15 2.84 14.41
N GLU A 191 -10.33 2.24 14.19
CA GLU A 191 -11.36 2.07 15.22
C GLU A 191 -11.21 0.77 16.02
N ASN A 192 -10.71 -0.32 15.41
CA ASN A 192 -10.73 -1.67 15.96
C ASN A 192 -9.35 -2.29 16.20
N TYR A 193 -8.24 -1.53 16.05
CA TYR A 193 -6.87 -2.06 16.13
C TYR A 193 -6.60 -2.89 17.38
N ALA A 194 -7.11 -2.50 18.54
CA ALA A 194 -6.93 -3.24 19.80
C ALA A 194 -7.68 -4.58 19.85
N THR A 195 -8.72 -4.74 19.02
CA THR A 195 -9.42 -6.01 18.81
C THR A 195 -8.73 -6.86 17.74
N LEU A 196 -8.24 -6.20 16.69
CA LEU A 196 -7.52 -6.84 15.59
C LEU A 196 -6.15 -7.35 16.06
N PHE A 197 -5.48 -6.59 16.92
CA PHE A 197 -4.16 -6.85 17.49
C PHE A 197 -4.18 -6.61 19.00
N PRO A 198 -4.61 -7.62 19.80
CA PRO A 198 -4.80 -7.47 21.25
C PRO A 198 -3.57 -7.01 22.03
N GLN A 199 -2.37 -7.27 21.51
CA GLN A 199 -1.10 -6.84 22.09
C GLN A 199 -0.88 -5.32 22.00
N LEU A 200 -1.67 -4.60 21.21
CA LEU A 200 -1.64 -3.13 21.08
C LEU A 200 -2.66 -2.42 21.99
N LYS A 201 -3.33 -3.16 22.88
CA LYS A 201 -4.28 -2.56 23.81
C LYS A 201 -3.60 -1.54 24.72
N GLY A 202 -4.18 -0.35 24.84
CA GLY A 202 -3.62 0.77 25.62
C GLY A 202 -2.65 1.65 24.83
N THR A 203 -2.62 1.51 23.50
CA THR A 203 -1.97 2.46 22.59
C THR A 203 -3.00 3.34 21.88
N THR A 204 -2.57 4.34 21.11
CA THR A 204 -3.44 5.18 20.28
C THR A 204 -2.97 5.17 18.83
N PRO A 205 -3.82 4.82 17.84
CA PRO A 205 -3.40 4.76 16.45
C PRO A 205 -3.19 6.17 15.87
N GLU A 206 -2.07 6.36 15.17
CA GLU A 206 -1.68 7.60 14.52
C GLU A 206 -1.32 7.30 13.05
N LEU A 207 -2.00 7.95 12.10
CA LEU A 207 -1.65 7.85 10.68
C LEU A 207 -0.27 8.47 10.44
N ALA A 208 0.67 7.66 9.95
CA ALA A 208 2.07 8.03 9.79
C ALA A 208 2.50 8.18 8.32
N GLY A 209 1.83 7.51 7.39
CA GLY A 209 2.17 7.62 5.97
C GLY A 209 1.29 6.79 5.05
N PHE A 210 1.40 7.10 3.76
CA PHE A 210 0.70 6.43 2.67
C PHE A 210 1.69 6.02 1.58
N VAL A 211 1.60 4.79 1.11
CA VAL A 211 2.41 4.24 0.02
C VAL A 211 1.51 3.80 -1.13
N TRP A 212 1.79 4.30 -2.33
CA TRP A 212 1.05 4.00 -3.55
C TRP A 212 1.90 3.20 -4.53
N PHE A 213 1.39 2.05 -4.98
CA PHE A 213 2.04 1.22 -5.99
C PHE A 213 1.02 0.66 -6.98
N GLN A 214 0.66 1.47 -7.96
CA GLN A 214 -0.37 1.21 -8.97
C GLN A 214 -0.04 1.99 -10.25
N GLY A 215 -0.64 1.64 -11.39
CA GLY A 215 -0.55 2.40 -12.64
C GLY A 215 -0.62 1.53 -13.89
N PHE A 216 -0.27 0.24 -13.81
CA PHE A 216 -0.22 -0.63 -14.98
C PHE A 216 -1.56 -0.76 -15.72
N ASN A 217 -2.68 -0.77 -15.01
CA ASN A 217 -3.99 -0.87 -15.67
C ASN A 217 -4.46 0.44 -16.33
N ASP A 218 -3.81 1.55 -16.02
CA ASP A 218 -4.12 2.86 -16.62
C ASP A 218 -3.35 3.13 -17.92
N ILE A 219 -2.34 2.32 -18.29
CA ILE A 219 -1.57 2.49 -19.52
C ILE A 219 -2.35 2.11 -20.80
N PHE A 220 -3.56 1.58 -20.66
CA PHE A 220 -4.39 1.08 -21.75
C PHE A 220 -5.59 2.01 -22.03
N GLY A 221 -5.31 3.27 -22.35
CA GLY A 221 -6.31 4.26 -22.77
C GLY A 221 -6.80 5.20 -21.67
N ALA A 222 -6.25 5.13 -20.46
CA ALA A 222 -6.54 6.05 -19.36
C ALA A 222 -5.31 6.87 -18.91
N GLU A 223 -4.18 6.67 -19.57
CA GLU A 223 -2.89 7.26 -19.21
C GLU A 223 -2.88 8.80 -19.23
N GLN A 224 -3.69 9.42 -20.09
CA GLN A 224 -3.71 10.88 -20.24
C GLN A 224 -4.38 11.58 -19.02
N GLU A 225 -5.29 10.89 -18.33
CA GLU A 225 -5.94 11.42 -17.14
C GLU A 225 -5.17 11.12 -15.84
N TYR A 226 -4.13 10.28 -15.89
CA TYR A 226 -3.48 9.76 -14.70
C TYR A 226 -2.94 10.85 -13.78
N ALA A 227 -2.26 11.87 -14.32
CA ALA A 227 -1.72 12.97 -13.52
C ALA A 227 -2.81 13.75 -12.76
N SER A 228 -3.91 14.06 -13.45
CA SER A 228 -5.06 14.75 -12.84
C SER A 228 -5.73 13.90 -11.78
N ASN A 229 -6.02 12.63 -12.10
CA ASN A 229 -6.65 11.70 -11.17
C ASN A 229 -5.78 11.44 -9.94
N MET A 230 -4.44 11.40 -10.10
CA MET A 230 -3.51 11.22 -8.98
C MET A 230 -3.50 12.42 -8.02
N ARG A 231 -3.57 13.66 -8.54
CA ARG A 231 -3.70 14.85 -7.70
C ARG A 231 -5.01 14.85 -6.90
N HIS A 232 -6.13 14.52 -7.56
CA HIS A 232 -7.41 14.37 -6.90
C HIS A 232 -7.35 13.29 -5.81
N PHE A 233 -6.77 12.13 -6.13
CA PHE A 233 -6.66 11.01 -5.20
C PHE A 233 -5.86 11.37 -3.95
N ILE A 234 -4.69 12.01 -4.09
CA ILE A 234 -3.87 12.43 -2.94
C ILE A 234 -4.62 13.41 -2.04
N ASN A 235 -5.27 14.41 -2.65
CA ASN A 235 -6.01 15.43 -1.91
C ASN A 235 -7.24 14.87 -1.20
N ASP A 236 -8.00 14.00 -1.89
CA ASP A 236 -9.18 13.37 -1.31
C ASP A 236 -8.80 12.39 -0.18
N VAL A 237 -7.75 11.57 -0.34
CA VAL A 237 -7.23 10.71 0.73
C VAL A 237 -6.86 11.53 1.97
N ARG A 238 -6.11 12.61 1.80
CA ARG A 238 -5.73 13.50 2.92
C ARG A 238 -6.93 14.15 3.60
N LYS A 239 -7.92 14.55 2.81
CA LYS A 239 -9.17 15.15 3.30
C LYS A 239 -10.01 14.12 4.06
N ASP A 240 -10.28 12.98 3.45
CA ASP A 240 -11.20 11.96 3.99
C ASP A 240 -10.62 11.26 5.22
N LEU A 241 -9.29 11.19 5.34
CA LEU A 241 -8.57 10.71 6.52
C LEU A 241 -8.29 11.82 7.55
N ASN A 242 -8.70 13.06 7.30
CA ASN A 242 -8.41 14.22 8.13
C ASN A 242 -6.90 14.38 8.44
N ALA A 243 -6.06 14.10 7.46
CA ALA A 243 -4.60 14.10 7.58
C ALA A 243 -3.95 14.93 6.45
N PRO A 244 -4.10 16.29 6.46
CA PRO A 244 -3.77 17.16 5.34
C PRO A 244 -2.29 17.15 4.94
N LYS A 245 -1.41 16.71 5.82
CA LYS A 245 0.04 16.61 5.60
C LYS A 245 0.55 15.17 5.59
N LEU A 246 -0.33 14.18 5.47
CA LEU A 246 0.06 12.78 5.47
C LEU A 246 1.18 12.55 4.45
N PRO A 247 2.36 12.06 4.88
CA PRO A 247 3.44 11.69 3.97
C PRO A 247 2.98 10.69 2.92
N PHE A 248 3.33 10.93 1.65
CA PHE A 248 2.85 10.13 0.53
C PHE A 248 4.01 9.67 -0.34
N VAL A 249 4.23 8.37 -0.45
CA VAL A 249 5.27 7.78 -1.28
C VAL A 249 4.64 7.10 -2.50
N ILE A 250 5.19 7.34 -3.69
CA ILE A 250 4.75 6.72 -4.95
C ILE A 250 5.89 5.90 -5.55
N GLY A 251 5.68 4.60 -5.69
CA GLY A 251 6.51 3.76 -6.55
C GLY A 251 6.09 3.95 -8.01
N ALA A 252 6.83 4.75 -8.78
CA ALA A 252 6.51 4.96 -10.18
C ALA A 252 6.78 3.71 -11.02
N LEU A 253 5.95 3.48 -12.06
CA LEU A 253 6.00 2.30 -12.91
C LEU A 253 7.41 1.98 -13.42
N GLY A 254 7.80 0.73 -13.33
CA GLY A 254 9.15 0.26 -13.66
C GLY A 254 9.22 -1.11 -14.34
N GLN A 255 8.09 -1.68 -14.78
CA GLN A 255 8.04 -3.02 -15.38
C GLN A 255 8.81 -3.15 -16.70
N ASN A 256 9.22 -2.01 -17.31
CA ASN A 256 10.12 -1.98 -18.45
C ASN A 256 11.56 -2.38 -18.10
N GLY A 257 11.93 -2.39 -16.82
CA GLY A 257 13.29 -2.70 -16.35
C GLY A 257 14.32 -1.76 -16.96
N SER A 258 15.36 -2.34 -17.55
CA SER A 258 16.47 -1.59 -18.22
C SER A 258 16.09 -0.96 -19.55
N LYS A 259 14.98 -1.39 -20.17
CA LYS A 259 14.53 -0.87 -21.44
C LYS A 259 13.88 0.50 -21.25
N PRO A 260 13.92 1.40 -22.24
CA PRO A 260 13.13 2.62 -22.20
C PRO A 260 11.63 2.31 -22.01
N ALA A 261 10.95 3.10 -21.19
CA ALA A 261 9.49 3.04 -21.15
C ALA A 261 8.93 3.81 -22.36
N GLU A 262 7.86 3.28 -22.94
CA GLU A 262 7.22 3.84 -24.14
C GLU A 262 5.70 3.85 -23.96
N GLY A 263 5.01 4.60 -24.84
CA GLY A 263 3.54 4.64 -24.87
C GLY A 263 2.89 4.99 -23.54
N GLY A 264 1.79 4.34 -23.20
CA GLY A 264 1.04 4.58 -21.96
C GLY A 264 1.85 4.37 -20.69
N MET A 265 2.84 3.44 -20.70
CA MET A 265 3.72 3.24 -19.55
C MET A 265 4.60 4.47 -19.28
N LEU A 266 5.16 5.09 -20.31
CA LEU A 266 5.94 6.33 -20.16
C LEU A 266 5.05 7.45 -19.61
N VAL A 267 3.85 7.63 -20.19
CA VAL A 267 2.91 8.69 -19.78
C VAL A 267 2.53 8.54 -18.31
N VAL A 268 2.14 7.35 -17.87
CA VAL A 268 1.76 7.11 -16.47
C VAL A 268 2.95 7.30 -15.53
N ARG A 269 4.15 6.80 -15.90
CA ARG A 269 5.35 6.99 -15.08
C ARG A 269 5.71 8.46 -14.91
N GLU A 270 5.70 9.24 -16.00
CA GLU A 270 5.97 10.67 -15.95
C GLU A 270 4.90 11.41 -15.13
N ALA A 271 3.64 11.01 -15.25
CA ALA A 271 2.56 11.52 -14.42
C ALA A 271 2.80 11.27 -12.92
N GLN A 272 3.27 10.08 -12.55
CA GLN A 272 3.62 9.72 -11.16
C GLN A 272 4.80 10.55 -10.64
N LEU A 273 5.86 10.67 -11.44
CA LEU A 273 7.05 11.44 -11.08
C LEU A 273 6.78 12.95 -11.00
N SER A 274 5.87 13.48 -11.84
CA SER A 274 5.49 14.88 -11.81
C SER A 274 4.84 15.33 -10.51
N MET A 275 4.35 14.39 -9.68
CA MET A 275 3.82 14.73 -8.36
C MET A 275 4.88 15.34 -7.42
N ASN A 276 6.17 15.06 -7.63
CA ASN A 276 7.28 15.69 -6.91
C ASN A 276 7.35 17.21 -7.13
N GLU A 277 6.89 17.67 -8.30
CA GLU A 277 6.97 19.09 -8.71
C GLU A 277 5.71 19.88 -8.34
N VAL A 278 4.66 19.21 -7.82
CA VAL A 278 3.42 19.87 -7.42
C VAL A 278 3.68 20.69 -6.16
N PRO A 279 3.51 22.03 -6.19
CA PRO A 279 3.89 22.89 -5.05
C PRO A 279 3.22 22.53 -3.73
N GLU A 280 1.94 22.12 -3.77
CA GLU A 280 1.15 21.72 -2.60
C GLU A 280 1.63 20.43 -1.93
N PHE A 281 2.40 19.60 -2.67
CA PHE A 281 2.93 18.32 -2.19
C PHE A 281 4.40 18.43 -1.74
N LYS A 282 5.02 19.57 -1.92
CA LYS A 282 6.44 19.76 -1.59
C LYS A 282 6.72 19.47 -0.11
N GLY A 283 7.68 18.59 0.15
CA GLY A 283 8.10 18.19 1.51
C GLY A 283 7.21 17.15 2.19
N ASN A 284 6.08 16.73 1.56
CA ASN A 284 5.21 15.69 2.10
C ASN A 284 4.80 14.64 1.05
N LEU A 285 5.48 14.62 -0.11
CA LEU A 285 5.34 13.58 -1.14
C LEU A 285 6.69 13.29 -1.76
N LYS A 286 6.93 12.01 -2.09
CA LYS A 286 8.08 11.55 -2.85
C LYS A 286 7.69 10.43 -3.80
N ALA A 287 7.94 10.63 -5.08
CA ALA A 287 7.84 9.60 -6.11
C ALA A 287 9.25 9.18 -6.56
N PHE A 288 9.49 7.88 -6.67
CA PHE A 288 10.77 7.32 -7.11
C PHE A 288 10.60 6.33 -8.26
N ARG A 289 11.67 6.06 -9.00
CA ARG A 289 11.71 5.19 -10.18
C ARG A 289 11.95 3.73 -9.78
N ALA A 290 10.93 2.87 -9.92
CA ALA A 290 11.05 1.44 -9.62
C ALA A 290 11.85 0.66 -10.69
N ASP A 291 11.96 1.15 -11.93
CA ASP A 291 12.74 0.52 -13.00
C ASP A 291 14.25 0.54 -12.72
N LEU A 292 14.76 1.55 -12.00
CA LEU A 292 16.18 1.62 -11.64
C LEU A 292 16.62 0.53 -10.65
N LEU A 293 15.65 -0.18 -10.03
CA LEU A 293 15.86 -1.22 -9.03
C LEU A 293 15.79 -2.63 -9.62
N VAL A 294 15.75 -2.74 -10.94
CA VAL A 294 15.53 -3.99 -11.67
C VAL A 294 16.45 -5.13 -11.21
N ASP A 295 15.87 -6.31 -11.12
CA ASP A 295 16.64 -7.55 -11.02
C ASP A 295 17.14 -7.94 -12.41
N LYS A 296 18.43 -7.66 -12.65
CA LYS A 296 19.07 -7.92 -13.93
C LYS A 296 19.09 -9.39 -14.31
N ALA A 297 19.28 -10.29 -13.35
CA ALA A 297 19.29 -11.72 -13.62
C ALA A 297 17.92 -12.20 -14.12
N ALA A 298 16.84 -11.74 -13.49
CA ALA A 298 15.49 -12.06 -13.93
C ALA A 298 15.18 -11.43 -15.30
N GLU A 299 15.61 -10.19 -15.55
CA GLU A 299 15.42 -9.51 -16.83
C GLU A 299 16.14 -10.22 -17.99
N GLU A 300 17.40 -10.61 -17.80
CA GLU A 300 18.22 -11.31 -18.78
C GLU A 300 17.69 -12.72 -19.10
N MET A 301 17.21 -13.43 -18.08
CA MET A 301 16.72 -14.80 -18.21
C MET A 301 15.31 -14.89 -18.83
N PHE A 302 14.45 -13.88 -18.57
CA PHE A 302 13.04 -13.94 -18.93
C PHE A 302 12.74 -14.21 -20.41
N PRO A 303 13.49 -13.70 -21.43
CA PRO A 303 13.18 -13.99 -22.84
C PRO A 303 13.13 -15.49 -23.17
N ASN A 304 13.87 -16.31 -22.41
CA ASN A 304 13.95 -17.76 -22.58
C ASN A 304 13.40 -18.55 -21.38
N TRP A 305 12.68 -17.91 -20.48
CA TRP A 305 12.28 -18.42 -19.17
C TRP A 305 11.70 -19.85 -19.18
N GLN A 306 10.96 -20.22 -20.24
CA GLN A 306 10.36 -21.56 -20.37
C GLN A 306 11.39 -22.66 -20.61
N LYS A 307 12.61 -22.31 -21.04
CA LYS A 307 13.69 -23.24 -21.36
C LYS A 307 14.83 -23.15 -20.34
N GLU A 308 14.77 -22.18 -19.43
CA GLU A 308 15.80 -21.93 -18.42
C GLU A 308 15.43 -22.64 -17.10
N PRO A 309 16.12 -23.74 -16.73
CA PRO A 309 15.84 -24.44 -15.48
C PRO A 309 15.99 -23.54 -14.24
N GLU A 310 16.91 -22.57 -14.30
CA GLU A 310 17.18 -21.62 -13.21
C GLU A 310 16.11 -20.54 -13.06
N TRP A 311 15.11 -20.49 -13.94
CA TRP A 311 14.03 -19.50 -13.84
C TRP A 311 13.28 -19.59 -12.51
N GLU A 312 13.00 -20.79 -12.03
CA GLU A 312 12.29 -20.98 -10.76
C GLU A 312 13.07 -20.46 -9.52
N HIS A 313 14.38 -20.22 -9.68
CA HIS A 313 15.28 -19.67 -8.67
C HIS A 313 15.54 -18.16 -8.85
N THR A 314 15.07 -17.58 -9.96
CA THR A 314 15.35 -16.20 -10.35
C THR A 314 14.09 -15.34 -10.45
N GLY A 315 13.03 -15.87 -11.02
CA GLY A 315 11.74 -15.21 -11.18
C GLY A 315 10.58 -16.16 -11.02
N SER A 316 9.38 -15.63 -10.88
CA SER A 316 8.19 -16.46 -10.65
C SER A 316 6.94 -15.99 -11.40
N ASP A 317 7.01 -14.88 -12.15
CA ASP A 317 5.88 -14.30 -12.86
C ASP A 317 6.35 -13.51 -14.11
N ARG A 318 5.45 -12.77 -14.74
CA ARG A 318 5.62 -12.00 -15.96
C ARG A 318 6.23 -10.62 -15.70
N PRO A 319 6.72 -9.91 -16.75
CA PRO A 319 7.27 -8.56 -16.63
C PRO A 319 6.33 -7.57 -15.94
N TYR A 320 5.03 -7.61 -16.24
CA TYR A 320 4.04 -6.71 -15.64
C TYR A 320 3.88 -6.91 -14.11
N HIS A 321 4.41 -8.01 -13.56
CA HIS A 321 4.56 -8.26 -12.14
C HIS A 321 6.04 -8.26 -11.70
N TYR A 322 6.89 -7.44 -12.33
CA TYR A 322 8.32 -7.35 -11.98
C TYR A 322 9.00 -8.71 -11.99
N PHE A 323 8.63 -9.59 -12.94
CA PHE A 323 9.05 -11.00 -13.06
C PHE A 323 8.69 -11.88 -11.84
N GLY A 324 7.91 -11.38 -10.88
CA GLY A 324 7.75 -12.02 -9.57
C GLY A 324 9.07 -12.16 -8.82
N SER A 325 10.08 -11.32 -9.14
CA SER A 325 11.40 -11.36 -8.53
C SER A 325 11.36 -10.89 -7.08
N ALA A 326 11.75 -11.75 -6.14
CA ALA A 326 11.86 -11.40 -4.74
C ALA A 326 12.87 -10.27 -4.51
N ILE A 327 13.97 -10.28 -5.25
CA ILE A 327 15.01 -9.25 -5.22
C ILE A 327 14.43 -7.88 -5.60
N TRP A 328 13.66 -7.82 -6.70
CA TRP A 328 13.11 -6.55 -7.16
C TRP A 328 12.04 -6.01 -6.20
N PHE A 329 11.13 -6.87 -5.71
CA PHE A 329 10.14 -6.48 -4.70
C PHE A 329 10.79 -5.99 -3.40
N THR A 330 11.85 -6.65 -2.91
CA THR A 330 12.59 -6.21 -1.73
C THR A 330 13.25 -4.85 -1.95
N ARG A 331 13.93 -4.64 -3.09
CA ARG A 331 14.54 -3.33 -3.42
C ARG A 331 13.51 -2.21 -3.54
N ILE A 332 12.33 -2.49 -4.11
CA ILE A 332 11.22 -1.52 -4.19
C ILE A 332 10.70 -1.21 -2.79
N GLY A 333 10.47 -2.22 -1.95
CA GLY A 333 10.07 -2.04 -0.55
C GLY A 333 11.06 -1.19 0.24
N HIS A 334 12.37 -1.42 0.02
CA HIS A 334 13.46 -0.63 0.60
C HIS A 334 13.39 0.84 0.16
N ALA A 335 13.27 1.11 -1.14
CA ALA A 335 13.16 2.47 -1.67
C ALA A 335 11.89 3.20 -1.18
N MET A 336 10.79 2.46 -0.98
CA MET A 336 9.58 2.98 -0.32
C MET A 336 9.88 3.40 1.13
N GLY A 337 10.59 2.55 1.87
CA GLY A 337 11.01 2.82 3.25
C GLY A 337 11.93 4.03 3.35
N GLU A 338 12.99 4.11 2.55
CA GLU A 338 13.90 5.27 2.51
C GLU A 338 13.15 6.56 2.17
N SER A 339 12.28 6.52 1.15
CA SER A 339 11.47 7.68 0.75
C SER A 339 10.53 8.14 1.87
N MET A 340 9.91 7.20 2.59
CA MET A 340 9.06 7.51 3.74
C MET A 340 9.86 8.12 4.89
N LEU A 341 10.99 7.54 5.24
CA LEU A 341 11.86 8.04 6.31
C LEU A 341 12.42 9.45 6.00
N GLU A 342 12.68 9.74 4.73
CA GLU A 342 13.08 11.09 4.30
C GLU A 342 11.96 12.11 4.56
N LEU A 343 10.72 11.80 4.17
CA LEU A 343 9.57 12.68 4.40
C LEU A 343 9.28 12.88 5.90
N LEU A 344 9.43 11.84 6.70
CA LEU A 344 9.21 11.91 8.16
C LEU A 344 10.28 12.77 8.89
N LYS A 345 11.48 12.93 8.33
CA LYS A 345 12.53 13.81 8.86
C LYS A 345 12.24 15.28 8.57
N VAL A 346 11.64 15.58 7.41
CA VAL A 346 11.29 16.96 7.02
C VAL A 346 10.10 17.50 7.82
N GLY A 347 9.23 16.63 8.31
CA GLY A 347 8.04 16.99 9.09
C GLY A 347 8.31 17.28 10.59
N LYS A 348 9.55 17.10 11.05
CA LYS A 348 10.02 17.43 12.39
C LYS A 348 10.69 18.81 12.38
#